data_8f9d8bf19a75da4fdc81f6dec537aa95
#
_entry.id   8f9d8bf19a75da4fdc81f6dec537aa95
#
_cell.length_a   1.000
_cell.length_b   1.000
_cell.length_c   1.000
_cell.angle_alpha   90.00
_cell.angle_beta   90.00
_cell.angle_gamma   90.00
#
_symmetry.space_group_name_H-M   'P 1'
#
loop_
_entity.id
_entity.type
_entity.pdbx_description
1 polymer ?
#
loop_
_entity_poly.entity_id
_entity_poly.type
_entity_poly.pdbx_seq_one_letter_code
_entity_poly.pdbx_strand_id
1 'polypeptide(L)'
;MPEDADHDRWVARDAAVVWHGFTQMASYAENRPVIIERAEGRELIDVAGRRYLDAISSLWVTTLGHHLPELDQAVRDQLDLVAHTTLLGNGNRAVIELAEALAPVVPVDEPHFLFASDGASAVEQAIKMAFQFWTNQGITDRTAYVAFGAAYHGDTVGGISVGDGGFGTDVFDPLRFPVLRSPRLGTPGAVEAFEALLAEHGQHVAAVVVEPLVQGANGMYLHGPSELAAVAAACRRADVLLVCDEVATGFGRTGTLFAVEQA
;
A
#
# COMPACT_ATOMS: atom_id res chain seq x y z
N MET A 1 17.37 -4.27 -36.57
CA MET A 1 17.53 -5.71 -36.26
C MET A 1 16.16 -6.34 -36.17
N PRO A 2 15.91 -7.65 -36.50
CA PRO A 2 14.58 -8.28 -36.40
C PRO A 2 13.96 -8.18 -35.02
N GLU A 3 14.76 -8.24 -33.97
CA GLU A 3 14.34 -8.11 -32.55
C GLU A 3 13.74 -6.74 -32.20
N ASP A 4 14.27 -5.66 -32.80
CA ASP A 4 13.72 -4.32 -32.61
C ASP A 4 12.39 -4.15 -33.33
N ALA A 5 12.19 -4.78 -34.48
CA ALA A 5 10.93 -4.69 -35.22
C ALA A 5 9.76 -5.39 -34.50
N ASP A 6 10.03 -6.50 -33.82
CA ASP A 6 9.03 -7.18 -33.00
C ASP A 6 8.66 -6.36 -31.74
N HIS A 7 9.65 -5.83 -31.06
CA HIS A 7 9.45 -4.92 -29.94
C HIS A 7 8.62 -3.71 -30.32
N ASP A 8 8.97 -3.00 -31.41
CA ASP A 8 8.26 -1.80 -31.86
C ASP A 8 6.81 -2.12 -32.24
N ARG A 9 6.55 -3.31 -32.80
CA ARG A 9 5.18 -3.79 -33.06
C ARG A 9 4.37 -3.95 -31.77
N TRP A 10 4.97 -4.50 -30.71
CA TRP A 10 4.27 -4.64 -29.43
C TRP A 10 4.03 -3.30 -28.76
N VAL A 11 4.99 -2.37 -28.77
CA VAL A 11 4.82 -1.01 -28.27
C VAL A 11 3.67 -0.29 -28.98
N ALA A 12 3.59 -0.40 -30.31
CA ALA A 12 2.50 0.21 -31.07
C ALA A 12 1.12 -0.39 -30.74
N ARG A 13 1.04 -1.71 -30.53
CA ARG A 13 -0.19 -2.39 -30.12
C ARG A 13 -0.64 -1.99 -28.72
N ASP A 14 0.30 -1.89 -27.79
CA ASP A 14 0.07 -1.47 -26.42
C ASP A 14 -0.44 -0.03 -26.37
N ALA A 15 0.27 0.90 -27.00
CA ALA A 15 -0.11 2.30 -27.08
C ALA A 15 -1.49 2.56 -27.72
N ALA A 16 -1.95 1.64 -28.56
CA ALA A 16 -3.24 1.77 -29.25
C ALA A 16 -4.44 1.45 -28.33
N VAL A 17 -4.28 0.65 -27.28
CA VAL A 17 -5.41 0.10 -26.51
C VAL A 17 -5.20 0.06 -25.00
N VAL A 18 -3.99 0.28 -24.50
CA VAL A 18 -3.69 0.28 -23.06
C VAL A 18 -3.44 1.70 -22.57
N TRP A 19 -4.07 2.07 -21.48
CA TRP A 19 -3.80 3.32 -20.78
C TRP A 19 -3.05 3.00 -19.49
N HIS A 20 -1.77 3.37 -19.43
CA HIS A 20 -0.93 3.16 -18.27
C HIS A 20 -1.16 4.25 -17.22
N GLY A 21 -1.42 3.84 -15.97
CA GLY A 21 -1.47 4.75 -14.84
C GLY A 21 -0.14 5.49 -14.63
N PHE A 22 -0.19 6.74 -14.18
CA PHE A 22 1.00 7.59 -13.92
C PHE A 22 1.97 7.72 -15.10
N THR A 23 1.50 7.53 -16.30
CA THR A 23 2.30 7.55 -17.51
C THR A 23 1.84 8.67 -18.44
N GLN A 24 2.78 9.49 -18.91
CA GLN A 24 2.49 10.46 -19.97
C GLN A 24 2.35 9.71 -21.31
N MET A 25 1.12 9.36 -21.65
CA MET A 25 0.83 8.55 -22.84
C MET A 25 1.22 9.22 -24.15
N ALA A 26 1.28 10.56 -24.20
CA ALA A 26 1.71 11.29 -25.41
C ALA A 26 3.15 10.98 -25.83
N SER A 27 4.02 10.63 -24.87
CA SER A 27 5.43 10.28 -25.14
C SER A 27 5.73 8.79 -24.90
N TYR A 28 4.72 7.98 -24.63
CA TYR A 28 4.90 6.57 -24.23
C TYR A 28 5.71 5.75 -25.24
N ALA A 29 5.32 5.80 -26.51
CA ALA A 29 5.99 5.06 -27.58
C ALA A 29 7.43 5.57 -27.82
N GLU A 30 7.66 6.89 -27.68
CA GLU A 30 8.98 7.51 -27.87
C GLU A 30 9.97 7.11 -26.77
N ASN A 31 9.47 6.84 -25.55
CA ASN A 31 10.27 6.39 -24.41
C ASN A 31 10.71 4.93 -24.53
N ARG A 32 10.28 4.21 -25.59
CA ARG A 32 10.61 2.80 -25.84
C ARG A 32 10.35 1.92 -24.58
N PRO A 33 9.11 1.84 -24.11
CA PRO A 33 8.79 1.09 -22.90
C PRO A 33 9.19 -0.40 -23.04
N VAL A 34 9.53 -1.04 -21.93
CA VAL A 34 9.85 -2.46 -21.90
C VAL A 34 8.55 -3.25 -21.94
N ILE A 35 8.41 -4.17 -22.90
CA ILE A 35 7.26 -5.08 -23.00
C ILE A 35 7.67 -6.43 -22.44
N ILE A 36 7.24 -6.73 -21.23
CA ILE A 36 7.60 -7.95 -20.51
C ILE A 36 6.81 -9.14 -21.05
N GLU A 37 7.50 -10.24 -21.35
CA GLU A 37 6.92 -11.51 -21.79
C GLU A 37 6.94 -12.58 -20.70
N ARG A 38 8.03 -12.64 -19.91
CA ARG A 38 8.22 -13.62 -18.84
C ARG A 38 9.15 -13.09 -17.76
N ALA A 39 9.24 -13.82 -16.66
CA ALA A 39 10.14 -13.48 -15.56
C ALA A 39 10.69 -14.77 -14.91
N GLU A 40 11.91 -14.71 -14.36
CA GLU A 40 12.58 -15.82 -13.70
C GLU A 40 13.42 -15.31 -12.52
N GLY A 41 13.21 -15.84 -11.33
CA GLY A 41 13.94 -15.45 -10.13
C GLY A 41 13.81 -13.95 -9.87
N ARG A 42 14.85 -13.17 -10.10
CA ARG A 42 14.87 -11.71 -9.92
C ARG A 42 14.93 -10.92 -11.24
N GLU A 43 14.68 -11.55 -12.36
CA GLU A 43 14.81 -10.91 -13.67
C GLU A 43 13.50 -10.93 -14.45
N LEU A 44 13.22 -9.80 -15.08
CA LEU A 44 12.19 -9.64 -16.10
C LEU A 44 12.81 -9.84 -17.48
N ILE A 45 12.08 -10.46 -18.39
CA ILE A 45 12.54 -10.76 -19.73
C ILE A 45 11.51 -10.21 -20.71
N ASP A 46 11.97 -9.35 -21.62
CA ASP A 46 11.10 -8.71 -22.60
C ASP A 46 10.85 -9.58 -23.84
N VAL A 47 9.95 -9.13 -24.69
CA VAL A 47 9.59 -9.80 -25.97
C VAL A 47 10.75 -9.97 -26.95
N ALA A 48 11.88 -9.23 -26.76
CA ALA A 48 13.10 -9.38 -27.53
C ALA A 48 14.13 -10.29 -26.82
N GLY A 49 13.77 -10.88 -25.66
CA GLY A 49 14.65 -11.76 -24.88
C GLY A 49 15.68 -11.02 -24.02
N ARG A 50 15.63 -9.69 -23.94
CA ARG A 50 16.53 -8.90 -23.09
C ARG A 50 16.15 -9.07 -21.63
N ARG A 51 17.15 -9.18 -20.75
CA ARG A 51 16.98 -9.43 -19.33
C ARG A 51 17.22 -8.16 -18.52
N TYR A 52 16.36 -7.91 -17.55
CA TYR A 52 16.40 -6.74 -16.66
C TYR A 52 16.30 -7.22 -15.22
N LEU A 53 17.14 -6.69 -14.33
CA LEU A 53 17.00 -6.92 -12.90
C LEU A 53 15.73 -6.21 -12.41
N ASP A 54 14.81 -6.95 -11.82
CA ASP A 54 13.65 -6.39 -11.13
C ASP A 54 14.04 -5.86 -9.73
N ALA A 55 14.73 -4.74 -9.71
CA ALA A 55 15.29 -4.16 -8.49
C ALA A 55 14.25 -3.59 -7.52
N ILE A 56 13.00 -3.43 -7.97
CA ILE A 56 11.89 -2.90 -7.16
C ILE A 56 10.80 -3.95 -6.86
N SER A 57 11.09 -5.24 -7.14
CA SER A 57 10.14 -6.34 -6.92
C SER A 57 8.77 -6.08 -7.57
N SER A 58 8.76 -5.61 -8.83
CA SER A 58 7.55 -5.22 -9.59
C SER A 58 6.63 -4.31 -8.77
N LEU A 59 7.21 -3.27 -8.18
CA LEU A 59 6.59 -2.30 -7.27
C LEU A 59 6.17 -2.95 -5.93
N TRP A 60 7.19 -3.53 -5.22
CA TRP A 60 7.13 -4.09 -3.85
C TRP A 60 6.34 -5.39 -3.69
N VAL A 61 5.73 -5.92 -4.73
CA VAL A 61 4.83 -7.09 -4.66
C VAL A 61 5.61 -8.41 -4.66
N THR A 62 6.62 -8.56 -5.53
CA THR A 62 7.33 -9.82 -5.75
C THR A 62 8.49 -9.99 -4.76
N THR A 63 8.17 -10.25 -3.49
CA THR A 63 9.16 -10.30 -2.41
C THR A 63 10.05 -11.55 -2.45
N LEU A 64 9.56 -12.65 -3.00
CA LEU A 64 10.26 -13.94 -3.06
C LEU A 64 10.89 -14.23 -4.43
N GLY A 65 10.66 -13.38 -5.41
CA GLY A 65 11.07 -13.58 -6.79
C GLY A 65 9.98 -14.15 -7.68
N HIS A 66 10.27 -14.21 -8.97
CA HIS A 66 9.34 -14.66 -9.99
C HIS A 66 9.46 -16.17 -10.24
N HIS A 67 8.34 -16.79 -10.60
CA HIS A 67 8.28 -18.17 -11.04
C HIS A 67 8.87 -19.16 -10.03
N LEU A 68 8.38 -19.10 -8.80
CA LEU A 68 8.69 -20.07 -7.75
C LEU A 68 7.82 -21.32 -7.93
N PRO A 69 8.41 -22.49 -8.17
CA PRO A 69 7.65 -23.71 -8.48
C PRO A 69 6.60 -24.06 -7.44
N GLU A 70 6.91 -23.88 -6.15
CA GLU A 70 6.00 -24.18 -5.03
C GLU A 70 4.77 -23.26 -5.04
N LEU A 71 4.97 -21.94 -5.29
CA LEU A 71 3.88 -20.97 -5.35
C LEU A 71 3.04 -21.17 -6.61
N ASP A 72 3.70 -21.38 -7.74
CA ASP A 72 3.02 -21.65 -9.01
C ASP A 72 2.18 -22.94 -8.93
N GLN A 73 2.67 -23.97 -8.27
CA GLN A 73 1.95 -25.21 -8.09
C GLN A 73 0.73 -25.02 -7.18
N ALA A 74 0.88 -24.30 -6.06
CA ALA A 74 -0.24 -24.01 -5.16
C ALA A 74 -1.39 -23.27 -5.87
N VAL A 75 -1.04 -22.33 -6.78
CA VAL A 75 -2.06 -21.65 -7.62
C VAL A 75 -2.76 -22.62 -8.57
N ARG A 76 -2.00 -23.51 -9.25
CA ARG A 76 -2.59 -24.52 -10.14
C ARG A 76 -3.52 -25.48 -9.40
N ASP A 77 -3.08 -25.98 -8.25
CA ASP A 77 -3.89 -26.90 -7.42
C ASP A 77 -5.18 -26.23 -6.95
N GLN A 78 -5.12 -24.95 -6.57
CA GLN A 78 -6.31 -24.21 -6.17
C GLN A 78 -7.27 -23.95 -7.34
N LEU A 79 -6.76 -23.70 -8.56
CA LEU A 79 -7.60 -23.55 -9.75
C LEU A 79 -8.37 -24.82 -10.09
N ASP A 80 -7.78 -26.00 -9.86
CA ASP A 80 -8.46 -27.31 -10.06
C ASP A 80 -9.60 -27.54 -9.06
N LEU A 81 -9.58 -26.84 -7.89
CA LEU A 81 -10.65 -26.92 -6.89
C LEU A 81 -11.72 -25.85 -7.12
N VAL A 82 -11.31 -24.59 -7.04
CA VAL A 82 -12.19 -23.42 -7.25
C VAL A 82 -11.36 -22.16 -7.45
N ALA A 83 -11.57 -21.47 -8.57
CA ALA A 83 -10.84 -20.24 -8.92
C ALA A 83 -11.36 -19.04 -8.13
N HIS A 84 -12.66 -18.95 -7.87
CA HIS A 84 -13.28 -17.83 -7.15
C HIS A 84 -14.56 -18.25 -6.44
N THR A 85 -14.73 -17.79 -5.20
CA THR A 85 -16.03 -17.72 -4.52
C THR A 85 -16.12 -16.41 -3.73
N THR A 86 -17.36 -15.97 -3.48
CA THR A 86 -17.58 -14.77 -2.66
C THR A 86 -17.36 -15.06 -1.17
N LEU A 87 -16.81 -14.08 -0.44
CA LEU A 87 -16.83 -14.05 1.03
C LEU A 87 -18.04 -13.30 1.60
N LEU A 88 -18.97 -12.87 0.75
CA LEU A 88 -20.18 -12.18 1.19
C LEU A 88 -21.14 -13.18 1.87
N GLY A 89 -20.96 -13.35 3.19
CA GLY A 89 -21.72 -14.28 4.01
C GLY A 89 -21.31 -15.76 3.87
N ASN A 90 -20.29 -16.08 3.06
CA ASN A 90 -19.75 -17.42 2.90
C ASN A 90 -18.30 -17.49 3.39
N GLY A 91 -17.85 -18.69 3.74
CA GLY A 91 -16.43 -18.99 3.99
C GLY A 91 -15.75 -19.64 2.78
N ASN A 92 -14.43 -19.61 2.78
CA ASN A 92 -13.59 -20.31 1.84
C ASN A 92 -12.41 -20.93 2.61
N ARG A 93 -12.13 -22.21 2.37
CA ARG A 93 -11.09 -22.94 3.11
C ARG A 93 -9.72 -22.29 2.98
N ALA A 94 -9.29 -21.93 1.77
CA ALA A 94 -7.97 -21.32 1.54
C ALA A 94 -7.82 -19.97 2.28
N VAL A 95 -8.90 -19.17 2.34
CA VAL A 95 -8.91 -17.90 3.07
C VAL A 95 -8.84 -18.11 4.58
N ILE A 96 -9.55 -19.14 5.11
CA ILE A 96 -9.49 -19.48 6.54
C ILE A 96 -8.07 -19.90 6.92
N GLU A 97 -7.48 -20.83 6.16
CA GLU A 97 -6.12 -21.33 6.39
C GLU A 97 -5.08 -20.20 6.30
N LEU A 98 -5.24 -19.24 5.38
CA LEU A 98 -4.40 -18.04 5.30
C LEU A 98 -4.55 -17.17 6.55
N ALA A 99 -5.77 -16.90 7.00
CA ALA A 99 -6.01 -16.09 8.19
C ALA A 99 -5.43 -16.76 9.45
N GLU A 100 -5.59 -18.10 9.59
CA GLU A 100 -4.99 -18.88 10.68
C GLU A 100 -3.45 -18.84 10.65
N ALA A 101 -2.84 -18.86 9.46
CA ALA A 101 -1.39 -18.76 9.32
C ALA A 101 -0.86 -17.33 9.62
N LEU A 102 -1.63 -16.30 9.31
CA LEU A 102 -1.27 -14.91 9.59
C LEU A 102 -1.47 -14.53 11.07
N ALA A 103 -2.48 -15.07 11.74
CA ALA A 103 -2.84 -14.67 13.10
C ALA A 103 -1.68 -14.69 14.11
N PRO A 104 -0.81 -15.71 14.16
CA PRO A 104 0.28 -15.76 15.12
C PRO A 104 1.46 -14.83 14.79
N VAL A 105 1.50 -14.22 13.59
CA VAL A 105 2.65 -13.45 13.11
C VAL A 105 2.35 -11.96 12.94
N VAL A 106 1.08 -11.56 12.90
CA VAL A 106 0.73 -10.13 12.86
C VAL A 106 0.78 -9.52 14.26
N PRO A 107 1.38 -8.33 14.44
CA PRO A 107 1.52 -7.69 15.74
C PRO A 107 0.24 -6.96 16.18
N VAL A 108 -0.87 -7.67 16.21
CA VAL A 108 -2.21 -7.16 16.59
C VAL A 108 -2.85 -8.17 17.53
N ASP A 109 -3.40 -7.69 18.65
CA ASP A 109 -4.15 -8.52 19.57
C ASP A 109 -5.50 -8.94 18.96
N GLU A 110 -5.86 -10.21 19.08
CA GLU A 110 -7.09 -10.78 18.53
C GLU A 110 -7.32 -10.45 17.05
N PRO A 111 -6.38 -10.77 16.15
CA PRO A 111 -6.40 -10.30 14.76
C PRO A 111 -7.58 -10.84 13.96
N HIS A 112 -8.19 -9.98 13.18
CA HIS A 112 -9.18 -10.34 12.17
C HIS A 112 -8.76 -9.78 10.82
N PHE A 113 -9.05 -10.52 9.76
CA PHE A 113 -8.55 -10.23 8.42
C PHE A 113 -9.66 -9.86 7.45
N LEU A 114 -9.56 -8.69 6.86
CA LEU A 114 -10.37 -8.26 5.73
C LEU A 114 -9.49 -8.17 4.49
N PHE A 115 -9.74 -9.02 3.51
CA PHE A 115 -8.95 -9.08 2.29
C PHE A 115 -9.44 -8.07 1.25
N ALA A 116 -8.51 -7.36 0.62
CA ALA A 116 -8.76 -6.40 -0.44
C ALA A 116 -7.95 -6.78 -1.69
N SER A 117 -8.30 -6.19 -2.83
CA SER A 117 -7.68 -6.50 -4.12
C SER A 117 -6.29 -5.89 -4.31
N ASP A 118 -6.00 -4.81 -3.59
CA ASP A 118 -4.75 -4.03 -3.67
C ASP A 118 -4.56 -3.17 -2.41
N GLY A 119 -3.40 -2.50 -2.30
CA GLY A 119 -3.08 -1.66 -1.15
C GLY A 119 -4.02 -0.46 -0.99
N ALA A 120 -4.37 0.23 -2.08
CA ALA A 120 -5.27 1.37 -2.02
C ALA A 120 -6.67 0.96 -1.53
N SER A 121 -7.18 -0.18 -2.02
CA SER A 121 -8.44 -0.76 -1.53
C SER A 121 -8.37 -1.18 -0.07
N ALA A 122 -7.22 -1.65 0.42
CA ALA A 122 -7.02 -1.96 1.84
C ALA A 122 -7.07 -0.69 2.70
N VAL A 123 -6.43 0.39 2.26
CA VAL A 123 -6.49 1.71 2.93
C VAL A 123 -7.92 2.24 2.96
N GLU A 124 -8.67 2.16 1.86
CA GLU A 124 -10.10 2.54 1.82
C GLU A 124 -10.92 1.77 2.87
N GLN A 125 -10.68 0.46 3.01
CA GLN A 125 -11.36 -0.34 4.03
C GLN A 125 -10.94 0.10 5.44
N ALA A 126 -9.65 0.38 5.68
CA ALA A 126 -9.17 0.84 6.99
C ALA A 126 -9.80 2.18 7.40
N ILE A 127 -9.89 3.14 6.47
CA ILE A 127 -10.57 4.43 6.67
C ILE A 127 -12.04 4.20 7.06
N LYS A 128 -12.76 3.39 6.29
CA LYS A 128 -14.18 3.08 6.57
C LYS A 128 -14.37 2.34 7.89
N MET A 129 -13.50 1.37 8.20
CA MET A 129 -13.56 0.65 9.47
C MET A 129 -13.34 1.58 10.66
N ALA A 130 -12.36 2.49 10.57
CA ALA A 130 -12.10 3.46 11.62
C ALA A 130 -13.32 4.38 11.87
N PHE A 131 -13.95 4.89 10.82
CA PHE A 131 -15.16 5.67 10.93
C PHE A 131 -16.31 4.87 11.55
N GLN A 132 -16.55 3.65 11.05
CA GLN A 132 -17.62 2.78 11.52
C GLN A 132 -17.42 2.34 12.97
N PHE A 133 -16.18 2.12 13.40
CA PHE A 133 -15.85 1.76 14.79
C PHE A 133 -16.39 2.80 15.76
N TRP A 134 -16.17 4.08 15.53
CA TRP A 134 -16.67 5.15 16.38
C TRP A 134 -18.19 5.30 16.29
N THR A 135 -18.75 5.22 15.10
CA THR A 135 -20.19 5.29 14.88
C THR A 135 -20.94 4.17 15.63
N ASN A 136 -20.38 2.96 15.62
CA ASN A 136 -20.97 1.81 16.34
C ASN A 136 -20.97 2.01 17.87
N GLN A 137 -20.08 2.86 18.39
CA GLN A 137 -20.06 3.25 19.81
C GLN A 137 -20.93 4.48 20.11
N GLY A 138 -21.65 5.00 19.13
CA GLY A 138 -22.48 6.21 19.27
C GLY A 138 -21.69 7.51 19.21
N ILE A 139 -20.38 7.46 18.86
CA ILE A 139 -19.51 8.62 18.71
C ILE A 139 -19.55 9.03 17.24
N THR A 140 -20.24 10.12 16.91
CA THR A 140 -20.53 10.53 15.52
C THR A 140 -19.75 11.75 15.06
N ASP A 141 -18.96 12.35 15.92
CA ASP A 141 -18.16 13.55 15.65
C ASP A 141 -16.68 13.27 15.36
N ARG A 142 -16.24 12.01 15.46
CA ARG A 142 -14.90 11.56 15.01
C ARG A 142 -14.91 11.26 13.52
N THR A 143 -14.77 12.30 12.70
CA THR A 143 -14.84 12.24 11.24
C THR A 143 -13.55 12.68 10.56
N ALA A 144 -12.60 13.26 11.29
CA ALA A 144 -11.31 13.68 10.77
C ALA A 144 -10.29 12.53 10.75
N TYR A 145 -9.32 12.65 9.86
CA TYR A 145 -8.14 11.78 9.80
C TYR A 145 -6.89 12.63 9.95
N VAL A 146 -5.82 12.03 10.46
CA VAL A 146 -4.49 12.63 10.48
C VAL A 146 -3.58 11.80 9.60
N ALA A 147 -2.77 12.46 8.78
CA ALA A 147 -1.71 11.86 8.01
C ALA A 147 -0.46 12.74 8.02
N PHE A 148 0.68 12.16 7.65
CA PHE A 148 1.97 12.85 7.69
C PHE A 148 2.33 13.46 6.33
N GLY A 149 3.15 14.49 6.34
CA GLY A 149 3.73 15.06 5.13
C GLY A 149 4.53 14.01 4.35
N ALA A 150 4.53 14.12 3.03
CA ALA A 150 5.10 13.15 2.09
C ALA A 150 4.52 11.72 2.19
N ALA A 151 3.33 11.51 2.75
CA ALA A 151 2.68 10.21 2.79
C ALA A 151 2.11 9.80 1.42
N TYR A 152 2.13 8.50 1.15
CA TYR A 152 1.45 7.90 0.00
C TYR A 152 0.69 6.65 0.44
N HIS A 153 -0.61 6.61 0.16
CA HIS A 153 -1.51 5.54 0.59
C HIS A 153 -2.37 4.98 -0.55
N GLY A 154 -1.90 5.12 -1.79
CA GLY A 154 -2.60 4.65 -2.99
C GLY A 154 -3.33 5.78 -3.73
N ASP A 155 -3.98 5.41 -4.84
CA ASP A 155 -4.48 6.32 -5.87
C ASP A 155 -6.01 6.44 -5.91
N THR A 156 -6.71 5.75 -5.01
CA THR A 156 -8.14 5.96 -4.80
C THR A 156 -8.40 7.32 -4.15
N VAL A 157 -9.62 7.84 -4.23
CA VAL A 157 -9.96 9.15 -3.64
C VAL A 157 -9.65 9.20 -2.15
N GLY A 158 -9.92 8.13 -1.40
CA GLY A 158 -9.54 8.04 0.01
C GLY A 158 -8.01 7.96 0.18
N GLY A 159 -7.34 7.13 -0.60
CA GLY A 159 -5.88 7.01 -0.60
C GLY A 159 -5.18 8.34 -0.87
N ILE A 160 -5.56 9.08 -1.92
CA ILE A 160 -5.00 10.41 -2.21
C ILE A 160 -5.43 11.48 -1.19
N SER A 161 -6.55 11.28 -0.47
CA SER A 161 -6.96 12.19 0.59
C SER A 161 -6.04 12.09 1.80
N VAL A 162 -5.68 10.87 2.24
CA VAL A 162 -4.71 10.66 3.32
C VAL A 162 -3.26 10.72 2.84
N GLY A 163 -2.99 10.61 1.53
CA GLY A 163 -1.70 10.93 0.90
C GLY A 163 -1.42 12.42 0.89
N ASP A 164 -0.16 12.84 0.72
CA ASP A 164 0.28 14.26 0.75
C ASP A 164 0.54 14.86 -0.64
N GLY A 165 -0.17 14.41 -1.65
CA GLY A 165 0.03 14.88 -3.02
C GLY A 165 1.25 14.25 -3.72
N GLY A 166 1.79 14.94 -4.71
CA GLY A 166 2.82 14.40 -5.59
C GLY A 166 2.24 13.63 -6.78
N PHE A 167 3.11 13.20 -7.69
CA PHE A 167 2.75 12.45 -8.91
C PHE A 167 1.67 13.10 -9.80
N GLY A 168 1.43 14.42 -9.67
CA GLY A 168 0.37 15.12 -10.42
C GLY A 168 -1.04 14.87 -9.91
N THR A 169 -1.19 14.37 -8.69
CA THR A 169 -2.52 14.08 -8.09
C THR A 169 -3.27 15.33 -7.64
N ASP A 170 -2.66 16.50 -7.66
CA ASP A 170 -3.28 17.79 -7.26
C ASP A 170 -4.49 18.15 -8.12
N VAL A 171 -4.57 17.65 -9.34
CA VAL A 171 -5.74 17.79 -10.22
C VAL A 171 -7.01 17.22 -9.57
N PHE A 172 -6.88 16.30 -8.62
CA PHE A 172 -7.96 15.65 -7.89
C PHE A 172 -8.29 16.30 -6.54
N ASP A 173 -7.66 17.43 -6.19
CA ASP A 173 -7.93 18.13 -4.92
C ASP A 173 -9.42 18.41 -4.67
N PRO A 174 -10.24 18.76 -5.68
CA PRO A 174 -11.69 18.96 -5.46
C PRO A 174 -12.45 17.70 -5.05
N LEU A 175 -11.86 16.50 -5.20
CA LEU A 175 -12.46 15.22 -4.83
C LEU A 175 -12.03 14.73 -3.44
N ARG A 176 -10.97 15.32 -2.87
CA ARG A 176 -10.42 14.88 -1.58
C ARG A 176 -11.31 15.32 -0.42
N PHE A 177 -11.41 14.48 0.59
CA PHE A 177 -11.95 14.91 1.87
C PHE A 177 -10.86 15.57 2.75
N PRO A 178 -11.23 16.47 3.69
CA PRO A 178 -10.27 17.15 4.54
C PRO A 178 -9.53 16.18 5.46
N VAL A 179 -8.18 16.34 5.54
CA VAL A 179 -7.30 15.57 6.41
C VAL A 179 -6.37 16.54 7.14
N LEU A 180 -6.21 16.36 8.44
CA LEU A 180 -5.25 17.12 9.24
C LEU A 180 -3.83 16.64 8.92
N ARG A 181 -2.92 17.57 8.62
CA ARG A 181 -1.55 17.26 8.21
C ARG A 181 -0.56 17.51 9.33
N SER A 182 0.16 16.47 9.71
CA SER A 182 1.35 16.57 10.56
C SER A 182 2.61 16.67 9.69
N PRO A 183 3.67 17.33 10.14
CA PRO A 183 4.96 17.26 9.45
C PRO A 183 5.41 15.82 9.21
N ARG A 184 6.20 15.61 8.15
CA ARG A 184 6.80 14.31 7.83
C ARG A 184 7.67 13.83 8.99
N LEU A 185 7.49 12.57 9.44
CA LEU A 185 8.38 11.92 10.39
C LEU A 185 9.82 11.89 9.85
N GLY A 186 10.80 11.86 10.75
CA GLY A 186 12.21 12.03 10.40
C GLY A 186 12.64 13.48 10.19
N THR A 187 11.74 14.47 10.42
CA THR A 187 12.09 15.89 10.46
C THR A 187 12.11 16.41 11.89
N PRO A 188 13.03 17.34 12.22
CA PRO A 188 13.09 17.88 13.59
C PRO A 188 11.74 18.49 14.02
N GLY A 189 11.28 18.13 15.21
CA GLY A 189 10.03 18.65 15.78
C GLY A 189 8.74 17.99 15.23
N ALA A 190 8.84 16.96 14.39
CA ALA A 190 7.66 16.32 13.79
C ALA A 190 6.77 15.63 14.83
N VAL A 191 7.37 14.94 15.80
CA VAL A 191 6.63 14.24 16.86
C VAL A 191 5.92 15.25 17.77
N GLU A 192 6.60 16.31 18.18
CA GLU A 192 6.02 17.37 18.99
C GLU A 192 4.87 18.09 18.29
N ALA A 193 5.01 18.36 16.99
CA ALA A 193 3.95 18.95 16.17
C ALA A 193 2.75 18.00 16.04
N PHE A 194 2.98 16.70 15.88
CA PHE A 194 1.93 15.69 15.84
C PHE A 194 1.20 15.58 17.19
N GLU A 195 1.93 15.57 18.32
CA GLU A 195 1.32 15.55 19.66
C GLU A 195 0.47 16.79 19.91
N ALA A 196 0.95 17.98 19.51
CA ALA A 196 0.19 19.22 19.61
C ALA A 196 -1.10 19.16 18.76
N LEU A 197 -1.02 18.62 17.53
CA LEU A 197 -2.18 18.45 16.66
C LEU A 197 -3.23 17.52 17.30
N LEU A 198 -2.81 16.40 17.88
CA LEU A 198 -3.72 15.49 18.58
C LEU A 198 -4.28 16.10 19.87
N ALA A 199 -3.50 16.90 20.58
CA ALA A 199 -3.99 17.60 21.77
C ALA A 199 -5.11 18.60 21.44
N GLU A 200 -5.04 19.24 20.27
CA GLU A 200 -6.03 20.21 19.79
C GLU A 200 -7.27 19.55 19.17
N HIS A 201 -7.05 18.51 18.34
CA HIS A 201 -8.10 17.97 17.47
C HIS A 201 -8.49 16.52 17.77
N GLY A 202 -7.76 15.80 18.62
CA GLY A 202 -7.88 14.35 18.81
C GLY A 202 -9.28 13.84 19.09
N GLN A 203 -10.10 14.64 19.77
CA GLN A 203 -11.50 14.30 20.05
C GLN A 203 -12.37 14.13 18.80
N HIS A 204 -11.96 14.72 17.66
CA HIS A 204 -12.65 14.63 16.37
C HIS A 204 -11.94 13.72 15.36
N VAL A 205 -10.81 13.14 15.76
CA VAL A 205 -10.00 12.26 14.88
C VAL A 205 -10.48 10.82 15.00
N ALA A 206 -10.84 10.22 13.86
CA ALA A 206 -11.18 8.82 13.77
C ALA A 206 -9.92 7.94 13.77
N ALA A 207 -8.94 8.29 12.97
CA ALA A 207 -7.68 7.56 12.89
C ALA A 207 -6.52 8.43 12.42
N VAL A 208 -5.32 7.98 12.78
CA VAL A 208 -4.04 8.41 12.21
C VAL A 208 -3.59 7.36 11.20
N VAL A 209 -3.10 7.77 10.04
CA VAL A 209 -2.55 6.88 9.01
C VAL A 209 -1.06 7.15 8.86
N VAL A 210 -0.23 6.11 8.92
CA VAL A 210 1.22 6.24 8.85
C VAL A 210 1.85 5.10 8.05
N GLU A 211 2.91 5.41 7.28
CA GLU A 211 3.82 4.41 6.72
C GLU A 211 4.91 4.13 7.76
N PRO A 212 5.02 2.91 8.33
CA PRO A 212 6.00 2.61 9.37
C PRO A 212 7.44 2.62 8.84
N LEU A 213 8.33 3.35 9.46
CA LEU A 213 9.78 3.45 9.23
C LEU A 213 10.20 4.00 7.87
N VAL A 214 9.44 3.77 6.80
CA VAL A 214 9.79 4.18 5.44
C VAL A 214 8.58 4.73 4.72
N GLN A 215 8.60 6.01 4.37
CA GLN A 215 7.67 6.58 3.39
C GLN A 215 8.22 6.31 1.99
N GLY A 216 7.66 5.28 1.33
CA GLY A 216 8.26 4.70 0.14
C GLY A 216 8.12 5.57 -1.10
N ALA A 217 6.89 5.75 -1.59
CA ALA A 217 6.61 6.29 -2.91
C ALA A 217 7.08 7.75 -3.09
N ASN A 218 6.96 8.60 -2.09
CA ASN A 218 7.30 10.02 -2.17
C ASN A 218 8.80 10.31 -1.91
N GLY A 219 9.69 9.32 -1.94
CA GLY A 219 11.13 9.60 -1.92
C GLY A 219 11.95 8.74 -0.98
N MET A 220 11.45 7.61 -0.51
CA MET A 220 12.15 6.70 0.41
C MET A 220 12.64 7.42 1.69
N TYR A 221 11.78 8.25 2.28
CA TYR A 221 12.10 8.95 3.51
C TYR A 221 12.05 8.00 4.70
N LEU A 222 13.12 8.02 5.49
CA LEU A 222 13.25 7.18 6.68
C LEU A 222 12.90 7.96 7.94
N HIS A 223 12.31 7.27 8.91
CA HIS A 223 12.18 7.75 10.27
C HIS A 223 12.50 6.63 11.28
N GLY A 224 12.82 7.01 12.51
CA GLY A 224 13.27 6.04 13.51
C GLY A 224 12.13 5.27 14.17
N PRO A 225 12.40 4.04 14.68
CA PRO A 225 11.43 3.29 15.48
C PRO A 225 10.91 4.08 16.68
N SER A 226 11.75 4.92 17.31
CA SER A 226 11.34 5.76 18.44
C SER A 226 10.29 6.82 18.09
N GLU A 227 10.32 7.35 16.85
CA GLU A 227 9.30 8.29 16.37
C GLU A 227 7.97 7.56 16.16
N LEU A 228 8.01 6.38 15.57
CA LEU A 228 6.81 5.54 15.39
C LEU A 228 6.22 5.13 16.75
N ALA A 229 7.05 4.73 17.71
CA ALA A 229 6.62 4.43 19.08
C ALA A 229 5.96 5.64 19.76
N ALA A 230 6.50 6.84 19.55
CA ALA A 230 5.92 8.08 20.07
C ALA A 230 4.56 8.38 19.44
N VAL A 231 4.42 8.19 18.11
CA VAL A 231 3.13 8.31 17.39
C VAL A 231 2.11 7.34 17.99
N ALA A 232 2.46 6.06 18.14
CA ALA A 232 1.58 5.05 18.72
C ALA A 232 1.17 5.38 20.16
N ALA A 233 2.11 5.88 20.97
CA ALA A 233 1.83 6.30 22.34
C ALA A 233 0.90 7.53 22.39
N ALA A 234 1.09 8.49 21.49
CA ALA A 234 0.22 9.66 21.41
C ALA A 234 -1.21 9.28 20.97
N CYS A 235 -1.35 8.39 19.98
CA CYS A 235 -2.65 7.86 19.59
C CYS A 235 -3.38 7.16 20.75
N ARG A 236 -2.68 6.30 21.50
CA ARG A 236 -3.24 5.65 22.71
C ARG A 236 -3.69 6.66 23.77
N ARG A 237 -2.89 7.70 24.03
CA ARG A 237 -3.26 8.75 25.02
C ARG A 237 -4.48 9.57 24.61
N ALA A 238 -4.63 9.81 23.30
CA ALA A 238 -5.73 10.57 22.72
C ALA A 238 -6.97 9.70 22.41
N ASP A 239 -6.90 8.40 22.67
CA ASP A 239 -7.94 7.42 22.29
C ASP A 239 -8.29 7.53 20.79
N VAL A 240 -7.27 7.50 19.92
CA VAL A 240 -7.38 7.58 18.46
C VAL A 240 -6.86 6.30 17.85
N LEU A 241 -7.55 5.77 16.84
CA LEU A 241 -7.09 4.59 16.11
C LEU A 241 -5.82 4.88 15.30
N LEU A 242 -4.93 3.90 15.21
CA LEU A 242 -3.72 3.97 14.40
C LEU A 242 -3.80 2.96 13.26
N VAL A 243 -3.68 3.43 12.03
CA VAL A 243 -3.59 2.64 10.81
C VAL A 243 -2.13 2.67 10.36
N CYS A 244 -1.48 1.50 10.36
CA CYS A 244 -0.11 1.33 9.88
C CYS A 244 -0.16 0.73 8.47
N ASP A 245 0.25 1.50 7.48
CA ASP A 245 0.32 1.07 6.09
C ASP A 245 1.66 0.36 5.83
N GLU A 246 1.61 -0.95 5.82
CA GLU A 246 2.75 -1.84 5.61
C GLU A 246 2.84 -2.37 4.16
N VAL A 247 2.15 -1.77 3.21
CA VAL A 247 2.19 -2.20 1.79
C VAL A 247 3.62 -2.22 1.25
N ALA A 248 4.43 -1.20 1.58
CA ALA A 248 5.84 -1.14 1.19
C ALA A 248 6.78 -1.84 2.17
N THR A 249 6.47 -1.84 3.46
CA THR A 249 7.42 -2.18 4.53
C THR A 249 7.25 -3.58 5.10
N GLY A 250 6.10 -4.20 4.90
CA GLY A 250 5.79 -5.52 5.42
C GLY A 250 6.55 -6.68 4.78
N PHE A 251 6.36 -7.85 5.32
CA PHE A 251 6.91 -9.13 4.86
C PHE A 251 8.44 -9.16 4.75
N GLY A 252 9.13 -8.60 5.76
CA GLY A 252 10.58 -8.72 5.91
C GLY A 252 11.40 -7.60 5.27
N ARG A 253 10.79 -6.62 4.61
CA ARG A 253 11.50 -5.57 3.86
C ARG A 253 12.40 -4.70 4.74
N THR A 254 12.01 -4.44 5.98
CA THR A 254 12.77 -3.64 6.95
C THR A 254 13.55 -4.49 7.96
N GLY A 255 13.53 -5.83 7.83
CA GLY A 255 14.28 -6.75 8.69
C GLY A 255 13.42 -7.61 9.62
N THR A 256 12.34 -7.08 10.17
CA THR A 256 11.28 -7.81 10.86
C THR A 256 10.17 -8.18 9.89
N LEU A 257 9.27 -9.10 10.23
CA LEU A 257 8.18 -9.47 9.34
C LEU A 257 7.27 -8.27 9.06
N PHE A 258 6.95 -7.48 10.09
CA PHE A 258 6.30 -6.17 9.95
C PHE A 258 7.18 -5.08 10.54
N ALA A 259 7.20 -3.91 9.91
CA ALA A 259 8.04 -2.80 10.35
C ALA A 259 7.65 -2.27 11.74
N VAL A 260 6.37 -2.32 12.09
CA VAL A 260 5.86 -1.91 13.41
C VAL A 260 6.42 -2.73 14.57
N GLU A 261 6.94 -3.93 14.34
CA GLU A 261 7.60 -4.76 15.38
C GLU A 261 8.89 -4.13 15.92
N GLN A 262 9.42 -3.11 15.25
CA GLN A 262 10.63 -2.41 15.67
C GLN A 262 10.35 -1.21 16.59
N ALA A 263 9.08 -0.88 16.85
CA ALA A 263 8.67 0.33 17.57
C ALA A 263 8.01 0.04 18.93
#